data_8f240f3feaba6cb630ec075ce2a9311c
#
_entry.id   8f240f3feaba6cb630ec075ce2a9311c
#
_cell.length_a   1.000
_cell.length_b   1.000
_cell.length_c   1.000
_cell.angle_alpha   90.00
_cell.angle_beta   90.00
_cell.angle_gamma   90.00
#
_symmetry.space_group_name_H-M   'P 1'
#
loop_
_entity.id
_entity.type
_entity.pdbx_description
1 polymer ?
#
loop_
_entity_poly.entity_id
_entity_poly.type
_entity_poly.pdbx_seq_one_letter_code
_entity_poly.pdbx_strand_id
1 'polypeptide(L)'
;GFRWGSDIVTFFADKTQPGSLGAVGYDDEGVKTQRWDLVRDGILVDYQATRDEAHILGRDASHGCSYADSWSSVQFQRMANVSLAPGRTPLSVEDMIKDVENGIYIHGRGSYSIDQQRYNAQFGGQLYYQIRNGKITGMVEDAAYQIRTPEFWNACTAICDERDFRLGGSFFDGKGQPGQVSAVSHGSSTTRFNGINIINTARSLGA
;
A
#
# COMPACT_ATOMS: atom_id res chain seq x y z
N GLY A 1 -6.94 -13.66 -14.87
CA GLY A 1 -6.83 -12.34 -14.29
C GLY A 1 -5.46 -11.72 -14.53
N PHE A 2 -5.37 -10.43 -14.39
CA PHE A 2 -4.10 -9.70 -14.52
C PHE A 2 -3.18 -10.03 -13.34
N ARG A 3 -1.91 -10.39 -13.62
CA ARG A 3 -0.89 -10.59 -12.58
C ARG A 3 -0.40 -9.24 -12.09
N TRP A 4 -0.76 -8.92 -10.87
CA TRP A 4 -0.40 -7.67 -10.21
C TRP A 4 0.92 -7.77 -9.44
N GLY A 5 1.19 -8.91 -8.82
CA GLY A 5 2.36 -9.13 -7.98
C GLY A 5 2.79 -10.60 -7.92
N SER A 6 3.75 -10.91 -7.07
CA SER A 6 4.13 -12.29 -6.77
C SER A 6 2.99 -13.03 -6.07
N ASP A 7 3.04 -14.35 -6.05
CA ASP A 7 1.99 -15.23 -5.51
C ASP A 7 1.77 -15.12 -3.98
N ILE A 8 2.66 -14.45 -3.28
CA ILE A 8 2.51 -14.16 -1.85
C ILE A 8 1.79 -12.83 -1.57
N VAL A 9 1.54 -12.01 -2.61
CA VAL A 9 0.93 -10.69 -2.46
C VAL A 9 -0.59 -10.79 -2.48
N THR A 10 -1.23 -10.38 -1.39
CA THR A 10 -2.68 -10.25 -1.29
C THR A 10 -3.02 -8.87 -0.74
N PHE A 11 -3.77 -8.08 -1.51
CA PHE A 11 -4.34 -6.82 -1.04
C PHE A 11 -5.81 -6.98 -0.74
N PHE A 12 -6.22 -6.51 0.41
CA PHE A 12 -7.63 -6.43 0.77
C PHE A 12 -8.05 -4.98 1.06
N ALA A 13 -9.30 -4.69 0.78
CA ALA A 13 -9.98 -3.47 1.17
C ALA A 13 -10.95 -3.78 2.30
N ASP A 14 -10.99 -2.97 3.36
CA ASP A 14 -11.84 -3.22 4.51
C ASP A 14 -12.34 -1.93 5.16
N LYS A 15 -13.61 -1.61 4.95
CA LYS A 15 -14.29 -0.50 5.63
C LYS A 15 -14.97 -0.91 6.94
N THR A 16 -14.83 -2.17 7.33
CA THR A 16 -15.41 -2.70 8.58
C THR A 16 -14.36 -2.84 9.69
N GLN A 17 -13.07 -2.61 9.39
CA GLN A 17 -11.95 -2.85 10.30
C GLN A 17 -12.02 -1.94 11.53
N PRO A 18 -12.18 -2.46 12.75
CA PRO A 18 -12.25 -1.65 13.96
C PRO A 18 -10.99 -0.81 14.17
N GLY A 19 -11.16 0.44 14.59
CA GLY A 19 -10.06 1.36 14.88
C GLY A 19 -9.37 1.96 13.63
N SER A 20 -9.81 1.62 12.42
CA SER A 20 -9.32 2.26 11.21
C SER A 20 -10.00 3.59 10.93
N LEU A 21 -9.30 4.50 10.26
CA LEU A 21 -9.79 5.87 9.99
C LEU A 21 -10.95 5.90 8.99
N GLY A 22 -10.99 4.97 8.04
CA GLY A 22 -12.02 4.91 7.01
C GLY A 22 -13.15 3.92 7.30
N ALA A 23 -13.27 3.39 8.53
CA ALA A 23 -14.33 2.45 8.90
C ALA A 23 -15.66 3.18 9.07
N VAL A 24 -16.68 2.70 8.37
CA VAL A 24 -18.08 3.17 8.49
C VAL A 24 -19.03 2.01 8.22
N GLY A 25 -20.25 2.07 8.76
CA GLY A 25 -21.23 1.01 8.56
C GLY A 25 -21.86 1.00 7.17
N TYR A 26 -22.05 2.17 6.57
CA TYR A 26 -22.62 2.39 5.25
C TYR A 26 -21.83 3.49 4.54
N ASP A 27 -21.71 3.38 3.23
CA ASP A 27 -21.13 4.42 2.40
C ASP A 27 -22.15 5.54 2.07
N ASP A 28 -21.72 6.56 1.33
CA ASP A 28 -22.57 7.73 1.00
C ASP A 28 -23.63 7.45 -0.09
N GLU A 29 -23.71 6.21 -0.57
CA GLU A 29 -24.83 5.69 -1.38
C GLU A 29 -25.75 4.76 -0.59
N GLY A 30 -25.56 4.63 0.73
CA GLY A 30 -26.32 3.75 1.61
C GLY A 30 -26.02 2.27 1.45
N VAL A 31 -24.89 1.92 0.84
CA VAL A 31 -24.45 0.53 0.70
C VAL A 31 -23.69 0.10 1.95
N LYS A 32 -24.08 -1.04 2.52
CA LYS A 32 -23.38 -1.62 3.66
C LYS A 32 -21.95 -1.95 3.29
N THR A 33 -21.01 -1.44 4.07
CA THR A 33 -19.58 -1.63 3.83
C THR A 33 -19.13 -3.07 4.10
N GLN A 34 -18.08 -3.49 3.42
CA GLN A 34 -17.60 -4.86 3.42
C GLN A 34 -16.07 -4.91 3.48
N ARG A 35 -15.57 -6.14 3.60
CA ARG A 35 -14.19 -6.51 3.37
C ARG A 35 -14.10 -7.43 2.16
N TRP A 36 -13.17 -7.16 1.24
CA TRP A 36 -12.95 -8.00 0.05
C TRP A 36 -11.50 -7.91 -0.43
N ASP A 37 -11.06 -8.90 -1.20
CA ASP A 37 -9.73 -8.87 -1.79
C ASP A 37 -9.76 -8.11 -3.13
N LEU A 38 -8.78 -7.24 -3.34
CA LEU A 38 -8.49 -6.57 -4.61
C LEU A 38 -7.50 -7.40 -5.43
N VAL A 39 -6.46 -7.88 -4.77
CA VAL A 39 -5.46 -8.79 -5.33
C VAL A 39 -5.39 -10.00 -4.40
N ARG A 40 -5.49 -11.19 -4.96
CA ARG A 40 -5.35 -12.45 -4.23
C ARG A 40 -4.27 -13.30 -4.88
N ASP A 41 -3.27 -13.69 -4.10
CA ASP A 41 -2.16 -14.53 -4.55
C ASP A 41 -1.51 -13.98 -5.84
N GLY A 42 -1.28 -12.66 -5.84
CA GLY A 42 -0.69 -11.91 -6.96
C GLY A 42 -1.62 -11.62 -8.14
N ILE A 43 -2.86 -12.07 -8.11
CA ILE A 43 -3.82 -11.88 -9.21
C ILE A 43 -4.84 -10.81 -8.84
N LEU A 44 -5.05 -9.84 -9.72
CA LEU A 44 -6.14 -8.86 -9.59
C LEU A 44 -7.48 -9.59 -9.74
N VAL A 45 -8.29 -9.55 -8.69
CA VAL A 45 -9.58 -10.28 -8.62
C VAL A 45 -10.77 -9.36 -8.50
N ASP A 46 -10.58 -8.12 -8.01
CA ASP A 46 -11.67 -7.20 -7.78
C ASP A 46 -11.23 -5.74 -7.87
N TYR A 47 -12.21 -4.83 -7.80
CA TYR A 47 -12.05 -3.39 -7.84
C TYR A 47 -12.80 -2.73 -6.68
N GLN A 48 -12.47 -1.48 -6.41
CA GLN A 48 -13.30 -0.58 -5.62
C GLN A 48 -14.27 0.13 -6.56
N ALA A 49 -15.55 0.15 -6.24
CA ALA A 49 -16.58 0.67 -7.12
C ALA A 49 -17.72 1.34 -6.34
N THR A 50 -18.32 2.36 -6.93
CA THR A 50 -19.64 2.87 -6.57
C THR A 50 -20.74 1.97 -7.12
N ARG A 51 -22.00 2.28 -6.83
CA ARG A 51 -23.16 1.52 -7.37
C ARG A 51 -23.19 1.54 -8.90
N ASP A 52 -22.96 2.70 -9.50
CA ASP A 52 -22.97 2.84 -10.96
C ASP A 52 -21.78 2.10 -11.60
N GLU A 53 -20.60 2.20 -11.00
CA GLU A 53 -19.42 1.48 -11.49
C GLU A 53 -19.56 -0.05 -11.36
N ALA A 54 -20.26 -0.53 -10.32
CA ALA A 54 -20.51 -1.96 -10.13
C ALA A 54 -21.24 -2.58 -11.34
N HIS A 55 -22.23 -1.88 -11.90
CA HIS A 55 -22.93 -2.34 -13.11
C HIS A 55 -22.01 -2.42 -14.33
N ILE A 56 -21.09 -1.44 -14.49
CA ILE A 56 -20.10 -1.48 -15.58
C ILE A 56 -19.16 -2.69 -15.43
N LEU A 57 -18.86 -3.07 -14.20
CA LEU A 57 -18.06 -4.26 -13.88
C LEU A 57 -18.85 -5.58 -13.94
N GLY A 58 -20.13 -5.52 -14.32
CA GLY A 58 -21.01 -6.70 -14.40
C GLY A 58 -21.38 -7.28 -13.02
N ARG A 59 -21.48 -6.44 -11.98
CA ARG A 59 -21.80 -6.82 -10.62
C ARG A 59 -23.18 -6.31 -10.20
N ASP A 60 -23.83 -7.05 -9.35
CA ASP A 60 -25.15 -6.69 -8.81
C ASP A 60 -25.09 -5.59 -7.76
N ALA A 61 -23.95 -5.43 -7.08
CA ALA A 61 -23.77 -4.45 -6.00
C ALA A 61 -22.32 -3.99 -5.86
N SER A 62 -22.12 -2.78 -5.31
CA SER A 62 -20.82 -2.30 -4.86
C SER A 62 -20.45 -2.88 -3.50
N HIS A 63 -19.20 -2.66 -3.09
CA HIS A 63 -18.71 -3.06 -1.76
C HIS A 63 -18.81 -1.95 -0.71
N GLY A 64 -19.48 -0.84 -1.02
CA GLY A 64 -19.61 0.29 -0.10
C GLY A 64 -18.39 1.20 -0.11
N CYS A 65 -17.99 1.70 -1.30
CA CYS A 65 -16.81 2.55 -1.47
C CYS A 65 -17.13 3.99 -1.86
N SER A 66 -18.40 4.37 -1.93
CA SER A 66 -18.78 5.74 -2.27
C SER A 66 -18.49 6.69 -1.09
N TYR A 67 -18.00 7.88 -1.42
CA TYR A 67 -17.63 8.87 -0.42
C TYR A 67 -17.80 10.30 -0.94
N ALA A 68 -18.31 11.17 -0.10
CA ALA A 68 -18.28 12.62 -0.25
C ALA A 68 -17.75 13.26 1.03
N ASP A 69 -16.87 14.25 0.93
CA ASP A 69 -16.29 14.92 2.10
C ASP A 69 -17.23 15.95 2.75
N SER A 70 -18.32 16.27 2.10
CA SER A 70 -19.40 17.13 2.63
C SER A 70 -20.74 16.82 1.97
N TRP A 71 -21.81 17.32 2.59
CA TRP A 71 -23.18 17.19 2.07
C TRP A 71 -23.40 17.82 0.70
N SER A 72 -22.55 18.78 0.32
CA SER A 72 -22.63 19.50 -0.96
C SER A 72 -21.67 18.94 -2.02
N SER A 73 -20.82 17.99 -1.67
CA SER A 73 -19.87 17.36 -2.58
C SER A 73 -20.51 16.22 -3.36
N VAL A 74 -20.08 16.04 -4.59
CA VAL A 74 -20.47 14.87 -5.40
C VAL A 74 -19.70 13.65 -4.90
N GLN A 75 -20.45 12.59 -4.57
CA GLN A 75 -19.85 11.33 -4.16
C GLN A 75 -19.14 10.63 -5.34
N PHE A 76 -18.06 9.95 -5.03
CA PHE A 76 -17.32 9.11 -5.98
C PHE A 76 -16.60 7.97 -5.26
N GLN A 77 -16.05 7.05 -6.01
CA GLN A 77 -15.30 5.94 -5.44
C GLN A 77 -14.10 6.45 -4.63
N ARG A 78 -13.97 6.00 -3.38
CA ARG A 78 -12.82 6.28 -2.51
C ARG A 78 -12.22 5.00 -1.96
N MET A 79 -10.93 5.11 -1.63
CA MET A 79 -10.17 4.01 -1.05
C MET A 79 -10.77 3.54 0.29
N ALA A 80 -10.88 2.25 0.46
CA ALA A 80 -11.53 1.60 1.61
C ALA A 80 -10.49 0.90 2.49
N ASN A 81 -9.61 1.63 3.18
CA ASN A 81 -8.56 1.04 4.04
C ASN A 81 -7.85 -0.16 3.37
N VAL A 82 -7.17 0.09 2.26
CA VAL A 82 -6.47 -0.97 1.53
C VAL A 82 -5.18 -1.36 2.27
N SER A 83 -5.02 -2.63 2.54
CA SER A 83 -3.89 -3.19 3.28
C SER A 83 -3.26 -4.37 2.54
N LEU A 84 -1.96 -4.55 2.75
CA LEU A 84 -1.25 -5.77 2.38
C LEU A 84 -1.48 -6.82 3.46
N ALA A 85 -1.97 -7.99 3.11
CA ALA A 85 -2.14 -9.09 4.06
C ALA A 85 -0.78 -9.54 4.62
N PRO A 86 -0.70 -9.89 5.90
CA PRO A 86 0.52 -10.45 6.49
C PRO A 86 0.89 -11.78 5.85
N GLY A 87 2.16 -12.14 5.93
CA GLY A 87 2.67 -13.42 5.47
C GLY A 87 1.99 -14.60 6.15
N ARG A 88 1.79 -15.68 5.40
CA ARG A 88 1.09 -16.90 5.88
C ARG A 88 2.00 -17.85 6.66
N THR A 89 3.30 -17.69 6.52
CA THR A 89 4.31 -18.49 7.23
C THR A 89 4.94 -17.67 8.34
N PRO A 90 5.26 -18.28 9.50
CA PRO A 90 5.95 -17.58 10.56
C PRO A 90 7.27 -16.97 10.06
N LEU A 91 7.38 -15.66 10.11
CA LEU A 91 8.58 -14.92 9.70
C LEU A 91 8.66 -13.62 10.48
N SER A 92 9.71 -13.46 11.28
CA SER A 92 10.02 -12.21 11.96
C SER A 92 10.87 -11.29 11.09
N VAL A 93 10.93 -9.99 11.45
CA VAL A 93 11.84 -9.03 10.79
C VAL A 93 13.29 -9.46 10.94
N GLU A 94 13.68 -9.96 12.11
CA GLU A 94 15.04 -10.44 12.36
C GLU A 94 15.40 -11.62 11.46
N ASP A 95 14.49 -12.59 11.31
CA ASP A 95 14.73 -13.76 10.44
C ASP A 95 14.75 -13.36 8.97
N MET A 96 13.91 -12.41 8.56
CA MET A 96 13.94 -11.85 7.21
C MET A 96 15.28 -11.17 6.90
N ILE A 97 15.85 -10.43 7.86
CA ILE A 97 17.16 -9.75 7.70
C ILE A 97 18.30 -10.76 7.57
N LYS A 98 18.27 -11.88 8.33
CA LYS A 98 19.30 -12.93 8.28
C LYS A 98 19.54 -13.50 6.87
N ASP A 99 18.50 -13.53 6.05
CA ASP A 99 18.55 -14.03 4.67
C ASP A 99 19.06 -12.98 3.64
N VAL A 100 19.38 -11.77 4.06
CA VAL A 100 19.78 -10.68 3.16
C VAL A 100 21.30 -10.54 3.17
N GLU A 101 21.95 -10.86 2.04
CA GLU A 101 23.38 -10.67 1.88
C GLU A 101 23.75 -9.18 1.80
N ASN A 102 23.01 -8.42 0.98
CA ASN A 102 23.20 -6.99 0.78
C ASN A 102 21.87 -6.31 0.57
N GLY A 103 21.53 -5.34 1.43
CA GLY A 103 20.26 -4.64 1.35
C GLY A 103 20.18 -3.39 2.20
N ILE A 104 19.01 -2.77 2.13
CA ILE A 104 18.65 -1.64 2.97
C ILE A 104 17.30 -1.95 3.64
N TYR A 105 17.24 -1.89 4.96
CA TYR A 105 16.01 -1.88 5.71
C TYR A 105 15.54 -0.44 5.89
N ILE A 106 14.38 -0.13 5.31
CA ILE A 106 13.79 1.20 5.31
C ILE A 106 12.67 1.23 6.34
N HIS A 107 12.69 2.19 7.24
CA HIS A 107 11.68 2.38 8.26
C HIS A 107 11.04 3.76 8.15
N GLY A 108 9.72 3.79 8.29
CA GLY A 108 8.95 5.02 8.25
C GLY A 108 8.72 5.56 6.83
N ARG A 109 7.79 6.52 6.74
CA ARG A 109 7.39 7.17 5.49
C ARG A 109 8.17 8.48 5.32
N GLY A 110 8.88 8.62 4.21
CA GLY A 110 9.52 9.86 3.77
C GLY A 110 8.72 10.57 2.67
N SER A 111 9.42 11.42 1.91
CA SER A 111 8.87 12.07 0.72
C SER A 111 8.57 11.07 -0.39
N TYR A 112 7.69 11.45 -1.30
CA TYR A 112 7.35 10.62 -2.45
C TYR A 112 7.02 11.47 -3.67
N SER A 113 7.20 10.87 -4.85
CA SER A 113 6.76 11.39 -6.13
C SER A 113 6.15 10.23 -6.92
N ILE A 114 4.94 10.42 -7.44
CA ILE A 114 4.17 9.38 -8.11
C ILE A 114 3.54 10.00 -9.36
N ASP A 115 3.62 9.32 -10.50
CA ASP A 115 2.93 9.76 -11.72
C ASP A 115 1.39 9.61 -11.59
N GLN A 116 0.65 10.25 -12.48
CA GLN A 116 -0.82 10.22 -12.42
C GLN A 116 -1.41 8.82 -12.66
N GLN A 117 -0.72 7.98 -13.41
CA GLN A 117 -1.12 6.60 -13.66
C GLN A 117 -0.80 5.67 -12.49
N ARG A 118 -0.04 6.13 -11.49
CA ARG A 118 0.48 5.32 -10.38
C ARG A 118 1.36 4.17 -10.87
N TYR A 119 1.98 4.32 -12.04
CA TYR A 119 2.85 3.34 -12.66
C TYR A 119 4.29 3.50 -12.20
N ASN A 120 4.84 4.73 -12.28
CA ASN A 120 6.17 5.05 -11.78
C ASN A 120 6.08 5.81 -10.48
N ALA A 121 6.96 5.48 -9.54
CA ALA A 121 7.05 6.20 -8.28
C ALA A 121 8.48 6.19 -7.72
N GLN A 122 8.75 7.19 -6.88
CA GLN A 122 9.94 7.28 -6.05
C GLN A 122 9.51 7.54 -4.62
N PHE A 123 10.09 6.81 -3.68
CA PHE A 123 9.79 6.93 -2.27
C PHE A 123 11.06 7.09 -1.45
N GLY A 124 10.99 7.93 -0.41
CA GLY A 124 11.94 7.96 0.69
C GLY A 124 11.40 7.27 1.93
N GLY A 125 12.28 7.08 2.91
CA GLY A 125 11.96 6.65 4.26
C GLY A 125 12.37 7.71 5.30
N GLN A 126 12.16 7.39 6.56
CA GLN A 126 12.69 8.23 7.68
C GLN A 126 14.04 7.72 8.16
N LEU A 127 14.21 6.41 8.21
CA LEU A 127 15.45 5.76 8.64
C LEU A 127 15.83 4.68 7.63
N TYR A 128 17.12 4.56 7.38
CA TYR A 128 17.70 3.58 6.47
C TYR A 128 18.82 2.85 7.18
N TYR A 129 18.68 1.52 7.28
CA TYR A 129 19.68 0.66 7.89
C TYR A 129 20.35 -0.20 6.82
N GLN A 130 21.68 -0.17 6.77
CA GLN A 130 22.42 -1.03 5.88
C GLN A 130 22.42 -2.46 6.41
N ILE A 131 22.13 -3.41 5.53
CA ILE A 131 22.23 -4.84 5.80
C ILE A 131 23.40 -5.40 5.02
N ARG A 132 24.27 -6.16 5.71
CA ARG A 132 25.39 -6.93 5.13
C ARG A 132 25.45 -8.28 5.80
N ASN A 133 25.46 -9.36 4.99
CA ASN A 133 25.55 -10.75 5.45
C ASN A 133 24.61 -11.06 6.63
N GLY A 134 23.33 -10.72 6.47
CA GLY A 134 22.30 -11.01 7.45
C GLY A 134 22.31 -10.14 8.71
N LYS A 135 23.01 -9.02 8.74
CA LYS A 135 23.11 -8.14 9.91
C LYS A 135 22.98 -6.67 9.53
N ILE A 136 22.35 -5.89 10.41
CA ILE A 136 22.40 -4.44 10.33
C ILE A 136 23.80 -3.99 10.74
N THR A 137 24.49 -3.28 9.84
CA THR A 137 25.88 -2.85 10.01
C THR A 137 26.04 -1.35 10.25
N GLY A 138 24.99 -0.57 10.01
CA GLY A 138 25.02 0.87 10.19
C GLY A 138 23.78 1.53 9.62
N MET A 139 23.82 2.84 9.55
CA MET A 139 22.78 3.65 8.91
C MET A 139 23.33 4.29 7.63
N VAL A 140 22.45 4.57 6.71
CA VAL A 140 22.72 5.37 5.50
C VAL A 140 21.75 6.53 5.44
N GLU A 141 22.15 7.60 4.78
CA GLU A 141 21.36 8.80 4.57
C GLU A 141 21.20 9.06 3.06
N ASP A 142 20.36 10.01 2.72
CA ASP A 142 20.15 10.46 1.34
C ASP A 142 19.78 9.31 0.36
N ALA A 143 19.00 8.35 0.83
CA ALA A 143 18.53 7.25 0.01
C ALA A 143 17.05 7.42 -0.38
N ALA A 144 16.71 6.98 -1.59
CA ALA A 144 15.35 6.75 -2.03
C ALA A 144 15.30 5.52 -2.92
N TYR A 145 14.12 4.94 -3.11
CA TYR A 145 13.92 3.84 -4.03
C TYR A 145 12.93 4.21 -5.12
N GLN A 146 13.19 3.70 -6.32
CA GLN A 146 12.36 3.90 -7.50
C GLN A 146 11.69 2.60 -7.89
N ILE A 147 10.43 2.70 -8.30
CA ILE A 147 9.62 1.55 -8.67
C ILE A 147 8.83 1.79 -9.95
N ARG A 148 8.49 0.68 -10.60
CA ARG A 148 7.32 0.53 -11.48
C ARG A 148 6.35 -0.42 -10.79
N THR A 149 5.12 0.00 -10.61
CA THR A 149 4.17 -0.67 -9.70
C THR A 149 4.03 -2.18 -9.92
N PRO A 150 3.79 -2.71 -11.14
CA PRO A 150 3.69 -4.16 -11.31
C PRO A 150 5.02 -4.88 -11.10
N GLU A 151 6.14 -4.30 -11.55
CA GLU A 151 7.47 -4.88 -11.37
C GLU A 151 7.84 -4.96 -9.89
N PHE A 152 7.56 -3.90 -9.13
CA PHE A 152 7.80 -3.84 -7.70
C PHE A 152 7.05 -4.94 -6.94
N TRP A 153 5.75 -5.09 -7.18
CA TRP A 153 4.97 -6.10 -6.48
C TRP A 153 5.31 -7.54 -6.93
N ASN A 154 5.75 -7.73 -8.17
CA ASN A 154 6.31 -9.01 -8.62
C ASN A 154 7.70 -9.32 -8.02
N ALA A 155 8.46 -8.29 -7.62
CA ALA A 155 9.72 -8.43 -6.91
C ALA A 155 9.57 -8.72 -5.39
N CYS A 156 8.35 -8.78 -4.87
CA CYS A 156 8.07 -9.15 -3.49
C CYS A 156 8.41 -10.62 -3.24
N THR A 157 9.34 -10.89 -2.31
CA THR A 157 9.88 -12.23 -2.04
C THR A 157 9.61 -12.75 -0.64
N ALA A 158 9.24 -11.88 0.30
CA ALA A 158 8.87 -12.27 1.66
C ALA A 158 7.99 -11.20 2.31
N ILE A 159 7.08 -11.61 3.17
CA ILE A 159 6.22 -10.75 3.99
C ILE A 159 6.25 -11.32 5.40
N CYS A 160 6.57 -10.51 6.41
CA CYS A 160 6.49 -10.90 7.81
C CYS A 160 5.06 -11.28 8.21
N ASP A 161 4.91 -12.10 9.21
CA ASP A 161 3.62 -12.62 9.65
C ASP A 161 2.80 -11.59 10.45
N GLU A 162 1.64 -12.01 10.93
CA GLU A 162 0.66 -11.17 11.62
C GLU A 162 1.22 -10.46 12.87
N ARG A 163 2.24 -11.02 13.53
CA ARG A 163 2.85 -10.40 14.72
C ARG A 163 3.53 -9.07 14.41
N ASP A 164 3.97 -8.89 13.17
CA ASP A 164 4.59 -7.66 12.67
C ASP A 164 3.59 -6.71 11.99
N PHE A 165 2.34 -7.11 11.80
CA PHE A 165 1.34 -6.28 11.12
C PHE A 165 1.08 -4.97 11.89
N ARG A 166 1.16 -3.84 11.17
CA ARG A 166 0.89 -2.51 11.71
C ARG A 166 -0.14 -1.79 10.85
N LEU A 167 -1.14 -1.26 11.50
CA LEU A 167 -2.13 -0.39 10.88
C LEU A 167 -1.69 1.06 11.05
N GLY A 168 -1.39 1.70 9.93
CA GLY A 168 -1.12 3.13 9.83
C GLY A 168 -2.28 3.88 9.19
N GLY A 169 -2.03 5.12 8.74
CA GLY A 169 -3.05 5.86 8.02
C GLY A 169 -2.64 7.27 7.64
N SER A 170 -3.54 7.93 6.91
CA SER A 170 -3.46 9.33 6.52
C SER A 170 -4.78 10.02 6.82
N PHE A 171 -4.74 11.16 7.49
CA PHE A 171 -5.94 11.98 7.74
C PHE A 171 -6.38 12.76 6.50
N PHE A 172 -5.46 13.00 5.57
CA PHE A 172 -5.66 13.88 4.42
C PHE A 172 -5.26 13.16 3.12
N ASP A 173 -6.03 12.16 2.75
CA ASP A 173 -5.85 11.48 1.46
C ASP A 173 -6.78 12.12 0.42
N GLY A 174 -6.18 12.80 -0.57
CA GLY A 174 -6.89 13.61 -1.55
C GLY A 174 -7.23 12.88 -2.84
N LYS A 175 -8.41 13.14 -3.38
CA LYS A 175 -8.84 12.66 -4.70
C LYS A 175 -9.85 13.63 -5.33
N GLY A 176 -9.91 13.61 -6.65
CA GLY A 176 -10.96 14.28 -7.42
C GLY A 176 -10.61 15.69 -7.90
N GLN A 177 -11.51 16.20 -8.74
CA GLN A 177 -11.50 17.54 -9.28
C GLN A 177 -12.95 18.05 -9.36
N PRO A 178 -13.39 18.94 -8.46
CA PRO A 178 -12.61 19.53 -7.36
C PRO A 178 -12.14 18.48 -6.34
N GLY A 179 -11.03 18.79 -5.64
CA GLY A 179 -10.43 17.89 -4.67
C GLY A 179 -11.30 17.64 -3.44
N GLN A 180 -11.42 16.40 -3.04
CA GLN A 180 -12.05 15.97 -1.78
C GLN A 180 -11.03 15.21 -0.93
N VAL A 181 -11.17 15.27 0.38
CA VAL A 181 -10.23 14.69 1.34
C VAL A 181 -10.94 13.65 2.20
N SER A 182 -10.30 12.51 2.41
CA SER A 182 -10.78 11.48 3.34
C SER A 182 -9.66 10.97 4.24
N ALA A 183 -10.01 10.53 5.44
CA ALA A 183 -9.12 9.79 6.29
C ALA A 183 -9.17 8.30 5.93
N VAL A 184 -8.02 7.66 5.76
CA VAL A 184 -7.92 6.23 5.42
C VAL A 184 -6.82 5.56 6.21
N SER A 185 -6.98 4.28 6.50
CA SER A 185 -5.95 3.44 7.10
C SER A 185 -5.37 2.46 6.09
N HIS A 186 -4.08 2.18 6.25
CA HIS A 186 -3.37 1.18 5.49
C HIS A 186 -2.55 0.33 6.44
N GLY A 187 -2.64 -0.97 6.29
CA GLY A 187 -1.88 -1.92 7.09
C GLY A 187 -0.90 -2.72 6.25
N SER A 188 0.22 -3.07 6.85
CA SER A 188 1.15 -4.04 6.30
C SER A 188 2.07 -4.59 7.38
N SER A 189 2.65 -5.75 7.11
CA SER A 189 3.86 -6.23 7.78
C SER A 189 5.09 -5.81 6.99
N THR A 190 6.28 -5.89 7.60
CA THR A 190 7.56 -5.68 6.91
C THR A 190 7.67 -6.61 5.71
N THR A 191 8.07 -6.06 4.58
CA THR A 191 8.05 -6.75 3.30
C THR A 191 9.38 -6.60 2.59
N ARG A 192 9.89 -7.68 2.00
CA ARG A 192 11.14 -7.72 1.25
C ARG A 192 10.88 -7.73 -0.24
N PHE A 193 11.59 -6.86 -0.93
CA PHE A 193 11.62 -6.75 -2.39
C PHE A 193 13.05 -6.93 -2.87
N ASN A 194 13.25 -7.69 -3.93
CA ASN A 194 14.58 -7.94 -4.50
C ASN A 194 14.79 -7.12 -5.78
N GLY A 195 16.03 -6.67 -5.99
CA GLY A 195 16.41 -5.98 -7.23
C GLY A 195 15.81 -4.59 -7.42
N ILE A 196 15.48 -3.90 -6.32
CA ILE A 196 14.89 -2.56 -6.36
C ILE A 196 16.00 -1.52 -6.57
N ASN A 197 15.73 -0.54 -7.44
CA ASN A 197 16.64 0.56 -7.70
C ASN A 197 16.70 1.52 -6.52
N ILE A 198 17.85 1.58 -5.85
CA ILE A 198 18.12 2.54 -4.78
C ILE A 198 19.02 3.65 -5.36
N ILE A 199 18.62 4.89 -5.13
CA ILE A 199 19.33 6.08 -5.59
C ILE A 199 19.86 6.90 -4.42
N ASN A 200 20.96 7.60 -4.65
CA ASN A 200 21.46 8.64 -3.75
C ASN A 200 20.76 9.97 -4.09
N THR A 201 20.16 10.60 -3.10
CA THR A 201 19.44 11.89 -3.23
C THR A 201 20.27 13.06 -2.71
N ALA A 202 21.51 12.84 -2.23
CA ALA A 202 22.40 13.90 -1.84
C ALA A 202 22.62 14.89 -2.99
N ARG A 203 22.39 16.18 -2.74
CA ARG A 203 22.80 17.23 -3.67
C ARG A 203 24.32 17.40 -3.57
N SER A 204 25.07 16.99 -4.55
CA SER A 204 26.39 17.57 -4.78
C SER A 204 26.14 19.02 -5.20
N LEU A 205 26.36 19.98 -4.32
CA LEU A 205 26.60 21.35 -4.76
C LEU A 205 27.89 21.25 -5.56
N GLY A 206 27.79 21.40 -6.87
CA GLY A 206 28.92 21.28 -7.80
C GLY A 206 30.13 22.06 -7.29
N ALA A 207 31.28 21.42 -7.36
CA ALA A 207 32.58 22.06 -7.22
C ALA A 207 32.83 23.01 -8.40
#